data_66084ee4f83f2dd3927a503b1338cd03
#
_entry.id   66084ee4f83f2dd3927a503b1338cd03
#
_cell.length_a   1.000
_cell.length_b   1.000
_cell.length_c   1.000
_cell.angle_alpha   90.00
_cell.angle_beta   90.00
_cell.angle_gamma   90.00
#
_symmetry.space_group_name_H-M   'P 1'
#
loop_
_entity.id
_entity.type
_entity.pdbx_description
1 polymer ?
#
loop_
_entity_poly.entity_id
_entity_poly.type
_entity_poly.pdbx_seq_one_letter_code
_entity_poly.pdbx_strand_id
1 'polypeptide(L)'
;MSAAAKSPGKFTISQAIDSLGVSKFTISIFFLVGIAMMFDGYDYMIISYTNTQIMQEFFGPAGNDALKGALSSWSTIGIVVGSFAAGPLSDKFGRKKILTMGTFMYGLLTIPCIFAPNYEVFAVFRVLSGLFLGVCTPIVTTLFTEFTPTKQRSFFITFGMAWMIVGWVMAALVGTVMVQIATWHMC
;
A
#
# COMPACT_ATOMS: atom_id res chain seq x y z
N MET A 1 27.50 53.40 -0.64
CA MET A 1 26.48 52.39 -0.95
C MET A 1 27.22 51.07 -1.18
N SER A 2 27.28 50.24 -0.13
CA SER A 2 28.01 48.97 -0.14
C SER A 2 27.16 47.88 -0.78
N ALA A 3 27.60 47.31 -1.90
CA ALA A 3 27.00 46.15 -2.51
C ALA A 3 27.29 44.93 -1.62
N ALA A 4 26.28 44.48 -0.89
CA ALA A 4 26.36 43.24 -0.13
C ALA A 4 26.57 42.07 -1.11
N ALA A 5 27.72 41.43 -1.05
CA ALA A 5 28.09 40.25 -1.78
C ALA A 5 27.08 39.13 -1.40
N LYS A 6 26.25 38.77 -2.38
CA LYS A 6 25.34 37.64 -2.28
C LYS A 6 26.17 36.35 -2.15
N SER A 7 26.22 35.78 -0.96
CA SER A 7 26.85 34.48 -0.75
C SER A 7 26.33 33.45 -1.76
N PRO A 8 27.17 32.54 -2.31
CA PRO A 8 26.75 31.54 -3.23
C PRO A 8 25.71 30.66 -2.51
N GLY A 9 24.45 30.77 -2.96
CA GLY A 9 23.31 30.13 -2.33
C GLY A 9 23.53 28.62 -2.33
N LYS A 10 23.48 28.01 -1.16
CA LYS A 10 23.36 26.57 -0.99
C LYS A 10 22.10 26.17 -1.75
N PHE A 11 22.25 25.56 -2.92
CA PHE A 11 21.13 24.97 -3.64
C PHE A 11 20.49 23.94 -2.74
N THR A 12 19.26 24.20 -2.32
CA THR A 12 18.49 23.22 -1.58
C THR A 12 18.11 22.10 -2.54
N ILE A 13 18.08 20.84 -2.07
CA ILE A 13 17.70 19.67 -2.88
C ILE A 13 16.37 19.90 -3.61
N SER A 14 15.42 20.55 -2.96
CA SER A 14 14.15 20.94 -3.55
C SER A 14 14.31 21.87 -4.76
N GLN A 15 15.23 22.86 -4.70
CA GLN A 15 15.53 23.77 -5.82
C GLN A 15 16.19 23.04 -6.99
N ALA A 16 17.02 22.05 -6.69
CA ALA A 16 17.62 21.21 -7.73
C ALA A 16 16.56 20.36 -8.45
N ILE A 17 15.61 19.76 -7.71
CA ILE A 17 14.50 19.01 -8.28
C ILE A 17 13.59 19.93 -9.10
N ASP A 18 13.29 21.13 -8.61
CA ASP A 18 12.45 22.11 -9.33
C ASP A 18 13.13 22.60 -10.62
N SER A 19 14.46 22.70 -10.66
CA SER A 19 15.22 23.09 -11.87
C SER A 19 15.28 21.99 -12.94
N LEU A 20 15.24 20.72 -12.54
CA LEU A 20 15.25 19.57 -13.45
C LEU A 20 13.88 19.31 -14.09
N GLY A 21 12.80 19.82 -13.50
CA GLY A 21 11.44 19.58 -13.96
C GLY A 21 11.06 18.09 -13.89
N VAL A 22 10.06 17.70 -14.71
CA VAL A 22 9.65 16.28 -14.81
C VAL A 22 10.65 15.54 -15.68
N SER A 23 11.51 14.79 -15.04
CA SER A 23 12.50 13.91 -15.66
C SER A 23 11.89 12.54 -15.99
N LYS A 24 12.50 11.79 -16.92
CA LYS A 24 12.18 10.37 -17.17
C LYS A 24 12.30 9.55 -15.88
N PHE A 25 13.22 9.90 -14.99
CA PHE A 25 13.39 9.29 -13.68
C PHE A 25 12.15 9.51 -12.79
N THR A 26 11.63 10.73 -12.72
CA THR A 26 10.40 11.05 -11.96
C THR A 26 9.21 10.25 -12.47
N ILE A 27 9.07 10.13 -13.79
CA ILE A 27 8.00 9.34 -14.43
C ILE A 27 8.16 7.85 -14.08
N SER A 28 9.38 7.31 -14.15
CA SER A 28 9.64 5.89 -13.80
C SER A 28 9.30 5.58 -12.35
N ILE A 29 9.69 6.47 -11.43
CA ILE A 29 9.31 6.34 -10.00
C ILE A 29 7.80 6.39 -9.85
N PHE A 30 7.13 7.32 -10.53
CA PHE A 30 5.68 7.45 -10.47
C PHE A 30 4.96 6.15 -10.89
N PHE A 31 5.34 5.54 -12.00
CA PHE A 31 4.75 4.28 -12.44
C PHE A 31 5.07 3.12 -11.49
N LEU A 32 6.32 3.01 -11.04
CA LEU A 32 6.75 1.93 -10.15
C LEU A 32 6.03 1.99 -8.81
N VAL A 33 5.94 3.16 -8.22
CA VAL A 33 5.24 3.39 -6.96
C VAL A 33 3.72 3.29 -7.16
N GLY A 34 3.20 3.76 -8.32
CA GLY A 34 1.81 3.62 -8.70
C GLY A 34 1.37 2.15 -8.77
N ILE A 35 2.16 1.29 -9.40
CA ILE A 35 1.90 -0.16 -9.46
C ILE A 35 1.87 -0.76 -8.05
N ALA A 36 2.78 -0.37 -7.16
CA ALA A 36 2.74 -0.82 -5.77
C ALA A 36 1.42 -0.41 -5.09
N MET A 37 0.99 0.85 -5.22
CA MET A 37 -0.30 1.32 -4.69
C MET A 37 -1.51 0.61 -5.31
N MET A 38 -1.40 0.21 -6.57
CA MET A 38 -2.45 -0.58 -7.22
C MET A 38 -2.61 -1.95 -6.56
N PHE A 39 -1.52 -2.64 -6.26
CA PHE A 39 -1.57 -3.92 -5.55
C PHE A 39 -2.07 -3.76 -4.11
N ASP A 40 -1.69 -2.68 -3.42
CA ASP A 40 -2.21 -2.35 -2.09
C ASP A 40 -3.75 -2.18 -2.13
N GLY A 41 -4.24 -1.43 -3.12
CA GLY A 41 -5.68 -1.27 -3.34
C GLY A 41 -6.39 -2.58 -3.67
N TYR A 42 -5.76 -3.42 -4.50
CA TYR A 42 -6.28 -4.74 -4.85
C TYR A 42 -6.47 -5.62 -3.60
N ASP A 43 -5.44 -5.77 -2.78
CA ASP A 43 -5.51 -6.62 -1.57
C ASP A 43 -6.54 -6.09 -0.57
N TYR A 44 -6.64 -4.78 -0.39
CA TYR A 44 -7.62 -4.19 0.50
C TYR A 44 -9.06 -4.53 0.10
N MET A 45 -9.35 -4.53 -1.21
CA MET A 45 -10.71 -4.78 -1.72
C MET A 45 -11.03 -6.25 -1.96
N ILE A 46 -10.06 -7.09 -2.34
CA ILE A 46 -10.34 -8.49 -2.69
C ILE A 46 -10.95 -9.27 -1.52
N ILE A 47 -10.59 -8.94 -0.28
CA ILE A 47 -11.18 -9.53 0.93
C ILE A 47 -12.69 -9.31 0.97
N SER A 48 -13.16 -8.13 0.57
CA SER A 48 -14.60 -7.83 0.58
C SER A 48 -15.38 -8.75 -0.36
N TYR A 49 -14.79 -9.14 -1.48
CA TYR A 49 -15.40 -10.05 -2.45
C TYR A 49 -15.30 -11.52 -2.05
N THR A 50 -14.18 -11.92 -1.44
CA THR A 50 -13.93 -13.32 -1.04
C THR A 50 -14.45 -13.64 0.36
N ASN A 51 -14.82 -12.64 1.16
CA ASN A 51 -15.22 -12.76 2.55
C ASN A 51 -16.34 -13.81 2.76
N THR A 52 -17.33 -13.83 1.90
CA THR A 52 -18.46 -14.79 2.01
C THR A 52 -18.00 -16.22 1.81
N GLN A 53 -17.12 -16.49 0.84
CA GLN A 53 -16.57 -17.84 0.61
C GLN A 53 -15.66 -18.29 1.75
N ILE A 54 -14.79 -17.41 2.23
CA ILE A 54 -13.91 -17.66 3.37
C ILE A 54 -14.73 -18.06 4.60
N MET A 55 -15.82 -17.32 4.88
CA MET A 55 -16.70 -17.62 6.00
C MET A 55 -17.45 -18.94 5.85
N GLN A 56 -17.91 -19.26 4.64
CA GLN A 56 -18.58 -20.53 4.37
C GLN A 56 -17.63 -21.71 4.54
N GLU A 57 -16.36 -21.56 4.21
CA GLU A 57 -15.37 -22.63 4.37
C GLU A 57 -15.03 -22.90 5.84
N PHE A 58 -14.79 -21.84 6.63
CA PHE A 58 -14.39 -22.00 8.04
C PHE A 58 -15.55 -22.28 8.99
N PHE A 59 -16.73 -21.74 8.72
CA PHE A 59 -17.89 -21.79 9.62
C PHE A 59 -19.14 -22.41 9.01
N GLY A 60 -19.10 -22.84 7.74
CA GLY A 60 -20.25 -23.38 7.04
C GLY A 60 -21.38 -22.36 6.82
N PRO A 61 -22.64 -22.84 6.57
CA PRO A 61 -23.79 -21.96 6.33
C PRO A 61 -24.18 -21.08 7.54
N ALA A 62 -23.66 -21.37 8.73
CA ALA A 62 -23.88 -20.61 9.96
C ALA A 62 -22.96 -19.40 10.13
N GLY A 63 -22.14 -19.06 9.12
CA GLY A 63 -21.26 -17.90 9.13
C GLY A 63 -22.01 -16.61 9.43
N ASN A 64 -21.77 -16.00 10.59
CA ASN A 64 -22.47 -14.83 11.09
C ASN A 64 -21.90 -13.55 10.42
N ASP A 65 -22.75 -12.58 10.10
CA ASP A 65 -22.33 -11.30 9.51
C ASP A 65 -21.34 -10.51 10.39
N ALA A 66 -21.41 -10.73 11.71
CA ALA A 66 -20.43 -10.18 12.65
C ALA A 66 -19.00 -10.71 12.39
N LEU A 67 -18.85 -12.00 12.07
CA LEU A 67 -17.54 -12.60 11.75
C LEU A 67 -17.00 -12.13 10.40
N LYS A 68 -17.86 -11.84 9.42
CA LYS A 68 -17.47 -11.22 8.15
C LYS A 68 -16.88 -9.82 8.37
N GLY A 69 -17.53 -9.03 9.24
CA GLY A 69 -17.02 -7.71 9.62
C GLY A 69 -15.68 -7.81 10.38
N ALA A 70 -15.54 -8.79 11.26
CA ALA A 70 -14.31 -9.03 11.99
C ALA A 70 -13.12 -9.36 11.05
N LEU A 71 -13.34 -10.14 9.99
CA LEU A 71 -12.29 -10.50 9.03
C LEU A 71 -11.66 -9.27 8.37
N SER A 72 -12.49 -8.36 7.88
CA SER A 72 -12.01 -7.09 7.29
C SER A 72 -11.33 -6.20 8.34
N SER A 73 -11.80 -6.25 9.59
CA SER A 73 -11.24 -5.46 10.70
C SER A 73 -9.84 -5.91 11.10
N TRP A 74 -9.49 -7.19 11.02
CA TRP A 74 -8.16 -7.69 11.37
C TRP A 74 -7.07 -7.06 10.51
N SER A 75 -7.26 -7.00 9.18
CA SER A 75 -6.31 -6.32 8.29
C SER A 75 -6.21 -4.83 8.61
N THR A 76 -7.34 -4.17 8.87
CA THR A 76 -7.37 -2.74 9.20
C THR A 76 -6.63 -2.44 10.51
N ILE A 77 -6.76 -3.26 11.54
CA ILE A 77 -6.00 -3.13 12.80
C ILE A 77 -4.50 -3.20 12.51
N GLY A 78 -4.07 -4.16 11.70
CA GLY A 78 -2.68 -4.27 11.27
C GLY A 78 -2.19 -2.99 10.57
N ILE A 79 -2.96 -2.47 9.62
CA ILE A 79 -2.63 -1.24 8.87
C ILE A 79 -2.49 -0.04 9.80
N VAL A 80 -3.40 0.13 10.75
CA VAL A 80 -3.35 1.25 11.72
C VAL A 80 -2.07 1.17 12.56
N VAL A 81 -1.77 0.02 13.13
CA VAL A 81 -0.56 -0.18 13.93
C VAL A 81 0.71 0.04 13.09
N GLY A 82 0.75 -0.49 11.87
CA GLY A 82 1.85 -0.32 10.94
C GLY A 82 2.08 1.14 10.56
N SER A 83 1.03 1.90 10.32
CA SER A 83 1.12 3.33 9.98
C SER A 83 1.77 4.17 11.08
N PHE A 84 1.49 3.87 12.35
CA PHE A 84 2.17 4.55 13.46
C PHE A 84 3.66 4.19 13.54
N ALA A 85 4.03 2.97 13.19
CA ALA A 85 5.42 2.53 13.20
C ALA A 85 6.23 3.05 11.99
N ALA A 86 5.57 3.45 10.91
CA ALA A 86 6.19 3.82 9.64
C ALA A 86 7.16 5.01 9.77
N GLY A 87 6.79 6.08 10.48
CA GLY A 87 7.63 7.26 10.71
C GLY A 87 8.96 6.89 11.36
N PRO A 88 8.97 6.43 12.62
CA PRO A 88 10.20 6.07 13.34
C PRO A 88 11.07 5.04 12.61
N LEU A 89 10.43 4.02 11.98
CA LEU A 89 11.19 3.01 11.23
C LEU A 89 11.85 3.60 9.98
N SER A 90 11.12 4.39 9.21
CA SER A 90 11.66 4.97 7.98
C SER A 90 12.78 5.99 8.24
N ASP A 91 12.70 6.74 9.33
CA ASP A 91 13.74 7.70 9.72
C ASP A 91 15.01 6.99 10.19
N LYS A 92 14.88 5.85 10.91
CA LYS A 92 16.01 5.09 11.45
C LYS A 92 16.72 4.23 10.40
N PHE A 93 15.97 3.54 9.55
CA PHE A 93 16.51 2.53 8.62
C PHE A 93 16.57 3.01 7.16
N GLY A 94 15.99 4.17 6.88
CA GLY A 94 15.90 4.72 5.53
C GLY A 94 14.66 4.25 4.77
N ARG A 95 14.00 5.18 4.09
CA ARG A 95 12.69 4.96 3.42
C ARG A 95 12.72 3.86 2.36
N LYS A 96 13.75 3.83 1.50
CA LYS A 96 13.89 2.82 0.45
C LYS A 96 13.98 1.40 1.04
N LYS A 97 14.77 1.22 2.10
CA LYS A 97 14.99 -0.10 2.72
C LYS A 97 13.70 -0.61 3.38
N ILE A 98 13.03 0.27 4.14
CA ILE A 98 11.78 -0.10 4.81
C ILE A 98 10.68 -0.41 3.81
N LEU A 99 10.54 0.39 2.74
CA LEU A 99 9.56 0.12 1.69
C LEU A 99 9.81 -1.24 1.02
N THR A 100 11.06 -1.52 0.62
CA THR A 100 11.40 -2.81 -0.03
C THR A 100 11.17 -3.99 0.90
N MET A 101 11.60 -3.90 2.17
CA MET A 101 11.37 -4.97 3.16
C MET A 101 9.88 -5.11 3.47
N GLY A 102 9.16 -4.00 3.63
CA GLY A 102 7.73 -4.00 3.93
C GLY A 102 6.93 -4.68 2.82
N THR A 103 7.16 -4.29 1.57
CA THR A 103 6.49 -4.89 0.41
C THR A 103 6.83 -6.38 0.27
N PHE A 104 8.09 -6.77 0.48
CA PHE A 104 8.51 -8.17 0.43
C PHE A 104 7.84 -9.00 1.55
N MET A 105 7.86 -8.51 2.79
CA MET A 105 7.25 -9.19 3.94
C MET A 105 5.73 -9.28 3.80
N TYR A 106 5.09 -8.22 3.32
CA TYR A 106 3.67 -8.23 3.01
C TYR A 106 3.31 -9.34 2.03
N GLY A 107 4.00 -9.42 0.89
CA GLY A 107 3.78 -10.49 -0.11
C GLY A 107 4.06 -11.88 0.46
N LEU A 108 5.15 -12.04 1.23
CA LEU A 108 5.51 -13.31 1.86
C LEU A 108 4.44 -13.78 2.86
N LEU A 109 3.85 -12.87 3.64
CA LEU A 109 2.83 -13.18 4.63
C LEU A 109 1.44 -13.41 4.03
N THR A 110 1.20 -12.94 2.82
CA THR A 110 -0.06 -13.20 2.11
C THR A 110 -0.15 -14.65 1.60
N ILE A 111 0.98 -15.26 1.21
CA ILE A 111 1.02 -16.65 0.72
C ILE A 111 0.48 -17.67 1.75
N PRO A 112 0.89 -17.66 3.03
CA PRO A 112 0.37 -18.60 4.02
C PRO A 112 -1.13 -18.45 4.30
N CYS A 113 -1.75 -17.30 3.99
CA CYS A 113 -3.19 -17.13 4.12
C CYS A 113 -3.96 -18.16 3.26
N ILE A 114 -3.39 -18.56 2.10
CA ILE A 114 -3.99 -19.55 1.19
C ILE A 114 -4.06 -20.93 1.85
N PHE A 115 -3.10 -21.27 2.70
CA PHE A 115 -2.97 -22.57 3.35
C PHE A 115 -3.44 -22.58 4.81
N ALA A 116 -4.13 -21.52 5.25
CA ALA A 116 -4.55 -21.40 6.64
C ALA A 116 -5.57 -22.50 7.02
N PRO A 117 -5.23 -23.38 8.01
CA PRO A 117 -6.12 -24.47 8.39
C PRO A 117 -7.33 -24.00 9.21
N ASN A 118 -7.23 -22.84 9.87
CA ASN A 118 -8.23 -22.28 10.76
C ASN A 118 -8.37 -20.77 10.58
N TYR A 119 -9.56 -20.26 10.91
CA TYR A 119 -9.84 -18.82 10.89
C TYR A 119 -8.86 -17.99 11.74
N GLU A 120 -8.46 -18.48 12.89
CA GLU A 120 -7.52 -17.78 13.79
C GLU A 120 -6.15 -17.61 13.14
N VAL A 121 -5.63 -18.65 12.50
CA VAL A 121 -4.34 -18.61 11.79
C VAL A 121 -4.44 -17.64 10.62
N PHE A 122 -5.53 -17.69 9.87
CA PHE A 122 -5.80 -16.73 8.80
C PHE A 122 -5.82 -15.30 9.31
N ALA A 123 -6.54 -15.03 10.41
CA ALA A 123 -6.62 -13.71 11.02
C ALA A 123 -5.25 -13.17 11.45
N VAL A 124 -4.41 -14.02 12.08
CA VAL A 124 -3.04 -13.63 12.49
C VAL A 124 -2.20 -13.22 11.28
N PHE A 125 -2.20 -14.00 10.20
CA PHE A 125 -1.46 -13.63 8.99
C PHE A 125 -2.00 -12.36 8.35
N ARG A 126 -3.30 -12.12 8.40
CA ARG A 126 -3.92 -10.87 7.93
C ARG A 126 -3.53 -9.65 8.75
N VAL A 127 -3.46 -9.76 10.07
CA VAL A 127 -2.95 -8.68 10.93
C VAL A 127 -1.49 -8.38 10.60
N LEU A 128 -0.67 -9.41 10.47
CA LEU A 128 0.75 -9.25 10.15
C LEU A 128 0.97 -8.65 8.75
N SER A 129 0.27 -9.14 7.73
CA SER A 129 0.35 -8.56 6.38
C SER A 129 -0.14 -7.12 6.37
N GLY A 130 -1.26 -6.82 7.04
CA GLY A 130 -1.78 -5.47 7.21
C GLY A 130 -0.78 -4.53 7.90
N LEU A 131 -0.03 -5.01 8.88
CA LEU A 131 1.01 -4.22 9.57
C LEU A 131 2.08 -3.75 8.57
N PHE A 132 2.60 -4.65 7.73
CA PHE A 132 3.60 -4.28 6.74
C PHE A 132 3.03 -3.37 5.64
N LEU A 133 1.79 -3.59 5.22
CA LEU A 133 1.08 -2.73 4.31
C LEU A 133 0.93 -1.31 4.90
N GLY A 134 0.53 -1.22 6.17
CA GLY A 134 0.40 0.05 6.89
C GLY A 134 1.71 0.81 7.02
N VAL A 135 2.84 0.12 7.13
CA VAL A 135 4.17 0.76 7.11
C VAL A 135 4.48 1.33 5.73
N CYS A 136 4.12 0.65 4.66
CA CYS A 136 4.45 1.06 3.29
C CYS A 136 3.68 2.30 2.83
N THR A 137 2.38 2.40 3.13
CA THR A 137 1.48 3.44 2.61
C THR A 137 1.96 4.89 2.88
N PRO A 138 2.32 5.30 4.12
CA PRO A 138 2.80 6.67 4.36
C PRO A 138 4.20 6.91 3.77
N ILE A 139 5.03 5.89 3.63
CA ILE A 139 6.36 6.01 3.01
C ILE A 139 6.23 6.29 1.52
N VAL A 140 5.30 5.61 0.84
CA VAL A 140 5.00 5.81 -0.57
C VAL A 140 4.54 7.25 -0.84
N THR A 141 3.60 7.77 -0.06
CA THR A 141 3.13 9.16 -0.19
C THR A 141 4.24 10.17 0.05
N THR A 142 5.14 9.89 1.00
CA THR A 142 6.30 10.74 1.26
C THR A 142 7.29 10.71 0.09
N LEU A 143 7.55 9.55 -0.51
CA LEU A 143 8.40 9.45 -1.70
C LEU A 143 7.83 10.26 -2.86
N PHE A 144 6.52 10.22 -3.11
CA PHE A 144 5.89 11.07 -4.11
C PHE A 144 6.16 12.55 -3.86
N THR A 145 6.06 13.00 -2.61
CA THR A 145 6.30 14.41 -2.27
C THR A 145 7.76 14.83 -2.42
N GLU A 146 8.70 13.92 -2.20
CA GLU A 146 10.13 14.21 -2.26
C GLU A 146 10.70 14.22 -3.67
N PHE A 147 10.24 13.30 -4.52
CA PHE A 147 10.77 13.17 -5.89
C PHE A 147 9.99 13.95 -6.94
N THR A 148 8.95 14.69 -6.54
CA THR A 148 8.15 15.47 -7.47
C THR A 148 8.42 16.96 -7.34
N PRO A 149 8.60 17.70 -8.47
CA PRO A 149 8.75 19.15 -8.47
C PRO A 149 7.58 19.85 -7.77
N THR A 150 7.87 20.92 -7.05
CA THR A 150 6.91 21.64 -6.19
C THR A 150 5.63 22.05 -6.94
N LYS A 151 5.79 22.51 -8.19
CA LYS A 151 4.66 22.96 -9.04
C LYS A 151 3.70 21.85 -9.44
N GLN A 152 4.16 20.61 -9.50
CA GLN A 152 3.38 19.47 -10.00
C GLN A 152 3.08 18.44 -8.92
N ARG A 153 3.51 18.69 -7.68
CA ARG A 153 3.37 17.78 -6.53
C ARG A 153 1.92 17.35 -6.32
N SER A 154 0.97 18.28 -6.31
CA SER A 154 -0.46 17.95 -6.16
C SER A 154 -0.95 17.01 -7.24
N PHE A 155 -0.56 17.24 -8.50
CA PHE A 155 -0.95 16.38 -9.61
C PHE A 155 -0.44 14.95 -9.42
N PHE A 156 0.85 14.78 -9.13
CA PHE A 156 1.45 13.45 -8.94
C PHE A 156 0.89 12.70 -7.73
N ILE A 157 0.59 13.41 -6.63
CA ILE A 157 -0.03 12.77 -5.45
C ILE A 157 -1.45 12.31 -5.80
N THR A 158 -2.27 13.16 -6.42
CA THR A 158 -3.64 12.83 -6.78
C THR A 158 -3.69 11.68 -7.79
N PHE A 159 -2.85 11.73 -8.83
CA PHE A 159 -2.75 10.65 -9.80
C PHE A 159 -2.13 9.37 -9.20
N GLY A 160 -1.21 9.51 -8.25
CA GLY A 160 -0.67 8.38 -7.50
C GLY A 160 -1.77 7.65 -6.73
N MET A 161 -2.68 8.39 -6.07
CA MET A 161 -3.83 7.79 -5.40
C MET A 161 -4.83 7.16 -6.38
N ALA A 162 -4.94 7.66 -7.61
CA ALA A 162 -5.78 7.04 -8.63
C ALA A 162 -5.35 5.60 -8.98
N TRP A 163 -4.07 5.26 -8.84
CA TRP A 163 -3.60 3.88 -9.00
C TRP A 163 -4.23 2.92 -7.99
N MET A 164 -4.47 3.35 -6.77
CA MET A 164 -5.17 2.55 -5.76
C MET A 164 -6.61 2.25 -6.20
N ILE A 165 -7.29 3.22 -6.84
CA ILE A 165 -8.64 3.01 -7.40
C ILE A 165 -8.61 1.98 -8.54
N VAL A 166 -7.58 2.00 -9.38
CA VAL A 166 -7.38 0.96 -10.41
C VAL A 166 -7.26 -0.43 -9.75
N GLY A 167 -6.55 -0.54 -8.64
CA GLY A 167 -6.48 -1.76 -7.84
C GLY A 167 -7.86 -2.23 -7.34
N TRP A 168 -8.69 -1.31 -6.87
CA TRP A 168 -10.07 -1.63 -6.46
C TRP A 168 -10.92 -2.16 -7.61
N VAL A 169 -10.83 -1.55 -8.78
CA VAL A 169 -11.53 -2.01 -9.98
C VAL A 169 -11.03 -3.40 -10.40
N MET A 170 -9.73 -3.63 -10.37
CA MET A 170 -9.16 -4.95 -10.64
C MET A 170 -9.65 -6.00 -9.64
N ALA A 171 -9.68 -5.69 -8.34
CA ALA A 171 -10.21 -6.59 -7.32
C ALA A 171 -11.69 -6.90 -7.54
N ALA A 172 -12.49 -5.92 -7.97
CA ALA A 172 -13.89 -6.12 -8.31
C ALA A 172 -14.06 -7.08 -9.50
N LEU A 173 -13.28 -6.88 -10.56
CA LEU A 173 -13.34 -7.74 -11.76
C LEU A 173 -12.86 -9.16 -11.45
N VAL A 174 -11.71 -9.31 -10.80
CA VAL A 174 -11.16 -10.62 -10.45
C VAL A 174 -12.05 -11.31 -9.41
N GLY A 175 -12.46 -10.61 -8.37
CA GLY A 175 -13.28 -11.16 -7.30
C GLY A 175 -14.64 -11.65 -7.81
N THR A 176 -15.33 -10.87 -8.65
CA THR A 176 -16.63 -11.29 -9.21
C THR A 176 -16.52 -12.48 -10.14
N VAL A 177 -15.46 -12.56 -10.96
CA VAL A 177 -15.25 -13.67 -11.91
C VAL A 177 -14.76 -14.91 -11.16
N MET A 178 -13.76 -14.78 -10.29
CA MET A 178 -13.15 -15.92 -9.60
C MET A 178 -14.10 -16.53 -8.57
N VAL A 179 -14.87 -15.72 -7.85
CA VAL A 179 -15.88 -16.23 -6.90
C VAL A 179 -16.94 -17.10 -7.58
N GLN A 180 -17.20 -16.88 -8.88
CA GLN A 180 -18.17 -17.70 -9.63
C GLN A 180 -17.58 -18.97 -10.25
N ILE A 181 -16.27 -18.96 -10.59
CA ILE A 181 -15.64 -20.02 -11.39
C ILE A 181 -14.71 -20.88 -10.51
N ALA A 182 -14.11 -20.30 -9.49
CA ALA A 182 -13.06 -20.92 -8.67
C ALA A 182 -13.28 -20.63 -7.18
N THR A 183 -12.41 -21.23 -6.35
CA THR A 183 -12.39 -20.96 -4.92
C THR A 183 -11.59 -19.68 -4.62
N TRP A 184 -11.86 -19.04 -3.48
CA TRP A 184 -11.15 -17.83 -3.02
C TRP A 184 -9.61 -17.98 -2.91
N HIS A 185 -9.12 -19.24 -2.84
CA HIS A 185 -7.68 -19.55 -2.83
C HIS A 185 -6.94 -19.09 -4.11
N MET A 186 -7.65 -18.78 -5.18
CA MET A 186 -7.07 -18.30 -6.44
C MET A 186 -7.09 -16.77 -6.57
N CYS A 187 -7.73 -16.06 -5.63
CA CYS A 187 -7.77 -14.61 -5.62
C CYS A 187 -6.59 -14.00 -4.87
#